data_92aa7b8258feadaae7addecad463723a
#
_entry.id   92aa7b8258feadaae7addecad463723a
#
_cell.length_a   1.000
_cell.length_b   1.000
_cell.length_c   1.000
_cell.angle_alpha   90.00
_cell.angle_beta   90.00
_cell.angle_gamma   90.00
#
_symmetry.space_group_name_H-M   'P 1'
#
loop_
_entity.id
_entity.type
_entity.pdbx_description
1 polymer ?
#
loop_
_entity_poly.entity_id
_entity_poly.type
_entity_poly.pdbx_seq_one_letter_code
_entity_poly.pdbx_strand_id
1 'polypeptide(L)'
;FHFNYVKANGNIDFTAKVDNLAKIDYNQNSGLMIRKSLDTSSPFYMTSISFLKGEDYEGATDASGGAVRAKNIKAVYRNQAGDLVGYGNMLSIPQKRVSEEPNHGYMHINVNNGVVTLSASYDNVNWYTLNTFNIDWTDDYYVGFATDAAQDYMDLTRFNATKFADINLSTASSAVVGDADMNGSITADDAAATLQYVLTATGLSPQGVANVKAVLPNESEVTSVHAALILQNALDSTFKLPQ
;
A
#
# COMPACT_ATOMS: atom_id res chain seq x y z
N PHE A 1 -19.13 5.10 0.29
CA PHE A 1 -17.92 4.92 1.08
C PHE A 1 -17.15 6.21 1.24
N HIS A 2 -16.32 6.31 2.27
CA HIS A 2 -15.44 7.45 2.51
C HIS A 2 -13.99 7.06 2.15
N PHE A 3 -13.26 7.97 1.50
CA PHE A 3 -11.88 7.72 1.06
C PHE A 3 -11.01 8.93 1.37
N ASN A 4 -10.08 8.76 2.31
CA ASN A 4 -9.03 9.72 2.62
C ASN A 4 -7.77 9.33 1.86
N TYR A 5 -7.27 10.19 1.00
CA TYR A 5 -6.24 9.82 0.04
C TYR A 5 -5.19 10.92 -0.17
N VAL A 6 -4.07 10.47 -0.72
CA VAL A 6 -3.07 11.30 -1.38
C VAL A 6 -2.89 10.81 -2.82
N LYS A 7 -2.31 11.64 -3.68
CA LYS A 7 -1.88 11.20 -5.00
C LYS A 7 -0.53 10.51 -4.89
N ALA A 8 -0.33 9.48 -5.69
CA ALA A 8 0.91 8.76 -5.85
C ALA A 8 1.16 8.48 -7.33
N ASN A 9 2.39 8.20 -7.68
CA ASN A 9 2.80 7.78 -9.02
C ASN A 9 3.88 6.69 -8.88
N GLY A 10 3.96 5.77 -9.84
CA GLY A 10 4.97 4.71 -9.86
C GLY A 10 4.80 3.70 -8.74
N ASN A 11 5.90 3.30 -8.11
CA ASN A 11 5.92 2.27 -7.08
C ASN A 11 5.53 2.83 -5.72
N ILE A 12 4.79 2.06 -4.93
CA ILE A 12 4.47 2.38 -3.54
C ILE A 12 4.63 1.16 -2.64
N ASP A 13 4.93 1.43 -1.39
CA ASP A 13 4.83 0.47 -0.29
C ASP A 13 3.99 1.10 0.82
N PHE A 14 2.81 0.54 1.08
CA PHE A 14 1.81 1.11 1.99
C PHE A 14 1.35 0.09 3.01
N THR A 15 1.72 0.29 4.26
CA THR A 15 1.32 -0.57 5.38
C THR A 15 0.58 0.22 6.44
N ALA A 16 -0.34 -0.44 7.12
CA ALA A 16 -0.95 0.06 8.35
C ALA A 16 -1.47 -1.09 9.22
N LYS A 17 -1.47 -0.83 10.50
CA LYS A 17 -2.27 -1.57 11.47
C LYS A 17 -3.70 -1.08 11.42
N VAL A 18 -4.66 -2.00 11.43
CA VAL A 18 -6.08 -1.68 11.33
C VAL A 18 -6.85 -2.31 12.49
N ASP A 19 -7.72 -1.51 13.08
CA ASP A 19 -8.66 -1.91 14.11
C ASP A 19 -10.05 -1.46 13.71
N ASN A 20 -10.93 -2.39 13.42
CA ASN A 20 -12.33 -2.07 13.20
C ASN A 20 -13.06 -2.08 14.53
N LEU A 21 -13.43 -0.90 15.02
CA LEU A 21 -13.95 -0.69 16.37
C LEU A 21 -15.45 -0.91 16.49
N ALA A 22 -16.20 -0.85 15.38
CA ALA A 22 -17.63 -0.99 15.37
C ALA A 22 -18.09 -2.07 14.40
N LYS A 23 -18.84 -3.05 14.89
CA LYS A 23 -19.58 -3.99 14.04
C LYS A 23 -20.91 -3.32 13.68
N ILE A 24 -21.09 -3.03 12.41
CA ILE A 24 -22.36 -2.50 11.89
C ILE A 24 -23.02 -3.55 10.98
N ASP A 25 -22.25 -4.12 10.08
CA ASP A 25 -22.69 -5.10 9.10
C ASP A 25 -21.53 -6.04 8.72
N TYR A 26 -21.85 -7.21 8.18
CA TYR A 26 -20.85 -8.17 7.66
C TYR A 26 -20.18 -7.69 6.37
N ASN A 27 -20.88 -6.89 5.60
CA ASN A 27 -20.40 -6.37 4.32
C ASN A 27 -19.60 -5.08 4.48
N GLN A 28 -19.50 -4.53 5.71
CA GLN A 28 -18.66 -3.36 5.94
C GLN A 28 -17.22 -3.63 5.54
N ASN A 29 -16.58 -2.64 4.93
CA ASN A 29 -15.21 -2.70 4.49
C ASN A 29 -14.44 -1.51 5.04
N SER A 30 -13.25 -1.77 5.55
CA SER A 30 -12.36 -0.72 6.01
C SER A 30 -10.93 -1.17 5.76
N GLY A 31 -10.12 -0.32 5.14
CA GLY A 31 -8.75 -0.71 4.88
C GLY A 31 -7.97 0.22 4.00
N LEU A 32 -6.90 -0.31 3.44
CA LEU A 32 -6.02 0.39 2.51
C LEU A 32 -6.55 0.21 1.10
N MET A 33 -6.57 1.26 0.32
CA MET A 33 -7.04 1.25 -1.06
C MET A 33 -6.10 2.03 -1.97
N ILE A 34 -5.88 1.51 -3.16
CA ILE A 34 -5.41 2.27 -4.31
C ILE A 34 -6.49 2.27 -5.39
N ARG A 35 -6.62 3.39 -6.13
CA ARG A 35 -7.56 3.49 -7.23
C ARG A 35 -7.07 4.44 -8.32
N LYS A 36 -7.41 4.11 -9.57
CA LYS A 36 -6.95 4.83 -10.75
C LYS A 36 -7.48 6.26 -10.81
N SER A 37 -8.75 6.46 -10.44
CA SER A 37 -9.40 7.78 -10.40
C SER A 37 -10.41 7.88 -9.28
N LEU A 38 -10.98 9.06 -9.04
CA LEU A 38 -12.04 9.27 -8.05
C LEU A 38 -13.44 8.93 -8.57
N ASP A 39 -13.57 8.55 -9.83
CA ASP A 39 -14.85 8.12 -10.39
C ASP A 39 -15.39 6.88 -9.69
N THR A 40 -16.69 6.82 -9.46
CA THR A 40 -17.35 5.69 -8.77
C THR A 40 -17.13 4.36 -9.46
N SER A 41 -16.98 4.37 -10.79
CA SER A 41 -16.70 3.19 -11.63
C SER A 41 -15.22 2.81 -11.73
N SER A 42 -14.30 3.63 -11.18
CA SER A 42 -12.86 3.45 -11.33
C SER A 42 -12.36 2.07 -10.90
N PRO A 43 -11.35 1.51 -11.58
CA PRO A 43 -10.58 0.38 -11.07
C PRO A 43 -9.98 0.70 -9.70
N PHE A 44 -9.96 -0.29 -8.81
CA PHE A 44 -9.35 -0.16 -7.49
C PHE A 44 -8.91 -1.52 -6.94
N TYR A 45 -7.96 -1.49 -6.01
CA TYR A 45 -7.49 -2.64 -5.26
C TYR A 45 -7.39 -2.26 -3.78
N MET A 46 -7.92 -3.10 -2.92
CA MET A 46 -8.09 -2.80 -1.50
C MET A 46 -7.78 -4.05 -0.65
N THR A 47 -7.02 -3.87 0.42
CA THR A 47 -7.02 -4.79 1.56
C THR A 47 -8.05 -4.30 2.55
N SER A 48 -9.01 -5.15 2.92
CA SER A 48 -10.15 -4.74 3.73
C SER A 48 -10.36 -5.65 4.91
N ILE A 49 -10.51 -5.07 6.11
CA ILE A 49 -11.01 -5.80 7.28
C ILE A 49 -12.54 -5.79 7.27
N SER A 50 -13.13 -6.93 7.57
CA SER A 50 -14.58 -7.09 7.74
C SER A 50 -14.88 -8.16 8.79
N PHE A 51 -16.12 -8.19 9.26
CA PHE A 51 -16.59 -9.30 10.09
C PHE A 51 -16.99 -10.48 9.20
N LEU A 52 -16.76 -11.70 9.71
CA LEU A 52 -17.27 -12.90 9.05
C LEU A 52 -18.78 -13.01 9.28
N LYS A 53 -19.49 -13.34 8.19
CA LYS A 53 -20.90 -13.73 8.26
C LYS A 53 -20.98 -15.24 8.53
N GLY A 54 -21.80 -15.63 9.47
CA GLY A 54 -22.11 -17.01 9.72
C GLY A 54 -22.80 -17.18 11.06
N GLU A 55 -23.72 -18.11 11.15
CA GLU A 55 -24.42 -18.43 12.40
C GLU A 55 -23.44 -18.84 13.51
N ASP A 56 -22.30 -19.44 13.11
CA ASP A 56 -21.24 -19.90 14.02
C ASP A 56 -20.45 -18.74 14.65
N TYR A 57 -20.59 -17.50 14.15
CA TYR A 57 -19.83 -16.36 14.61
C TYR A 57 -20.69 -15.23 15.18
N GLU A 58 -21.97 -15.20 14.84
CA GLU A 58 -22.89 -14.22 15.37
C GLU A 58 -23.52 -14.73 16.67
N GLY A 59 -23.15 -14.09 17.76
CA GLY A 59 -23.55 -14.53 19.09
C GLY A 59 -22.77 -15.73 19.60
N ALA A 60 -21.72 -16.18 18.91
CA ALA A 60 -20.83 -17.20 19.40
C ALA A 60 -20.24 -16.79 20.74
N THR A 61 -20.21 -17.75 21.68
CA THR A 61 -19.58 -17.59 22.99
C THR A 61 -18.44 -18.57 23.13
N ASP A 62 -17.40 -18.19 23.88
CA ASP A 62 -16.37 -19.13 24.30
C ASP A 62 -16.85 -20.05 25.43
N ALA A 63 -15.98 -20.95 25.87
CA ALA A 63 -16.29 -21.91 26.94
C ALA A 63 -16.71 -21.26 28.28
N SER A 64 -16.46 -19.96 28.47
CA SER A 64 -16.87 -19.20 29.66
C SER A 64 -18.11 -18.32 29.43
N GLY A 65 -18.74 -18.41 28.27
CA GLY A 65 -19.90 -17.61 27.88
C GLY A 65 -19.60 -16.21 27.42
N GLY A 66 -18.33 -15.86 27.20
CA GLY A 66 -17.92 -14.54 26.63
C GLY A 66 -18.20 -14.45 25.15
N ALA A 67 -18.79 -13.34 24.67
CA ALA A 67 -19.03 -13.14 23.26
C ALA A 67 -17.72 -13.06 22.46
N VAL A 68 -17.63 -13.80 21.36
CA VAL A 68 -16.50 -13.79 20.42
C VAL A 68 -16.93 -13.24 19.06
N ARG A 69 -15.99 -12.60 18.38
CA ARG A 69 -16.19 -12.07 17.04
C ARG A 69 -15.04 -12.49 16.14
N ALA A 70 -15.39 -13.01 14.99
CA ALA A 70 -14.41 -13.32 13.97
C ALA A 70 -14.30 -12.15 12.97
N LYS A 71 -13.06 -11.81 12.62
CA LYS A 71 -12.72 -10.82 11.59
C LYS A 71 -11.88 -11.49 10.54
N ASN A 72 -11.89 -10.95 9.35
CA ASN A 72 -10.95 -11.31 8.29
C ASN A 72 -10.38 -10.07 7.62
N ILE A 73 -9.21 -10.23 7.03
CA ILE A 73 -8.67 -9.28 6.07
C ILE A 73 -8.75 -9.96 4.71
N LYS A 74 -9.40 -9.32 3.75
CA LYS A 74 -9.64 -9.84 2.41
C LYS A 74 -9.20 -8.87 1.33
N ALA A 75 -8.94 -9.39 0.14
CA ALA A 75 -8.80 -8.58 -1.04
C ALA A 75 -10.20 -8.19 -1.58
N VAL A 76 -10.37 -6.92 -1.91
CA VAL A 76 -11.55 -6.37 -2.59
C VAL A 76 -11.07 -5.56 -3.78
N TYR A 77 -11.62 -5.78 -4.97
CA TYR A 77 -11.08 -5.16 -6.16
C TYR A 77 -12.10 -4.94 -7.28
N ARG A 78 -11.74 -4.06 -8.21
CA ARG A 78 -12.36 -3.88 -9.51
C ARG A 78 -11.26 -3.71 -10.54
N ASN A 79 -11.15 -4.62 -11.49
CA ASN A 79 -10.06 -4.63 -12.47
C ASN A 79 -10.25 -3.57 -13.56
N GLN A 80 -11.47 -3.38 -14.04
CA GLN A 80 -11.78 -2.43 -15.11
C GLN A 80 -12.91 -1.50 -14.67
N ALA A 81 -12.97 -0.32 -15.30
CA ALA A 81 -14.03 0.63 -15.03
C ALA A 81 -15.41 0.04 -15.35
N GLY A 82 -16.32 0.11 -14.39
CA GLY A 82 -17.68 -0.39 -14.52
C GLY A 82 -17.88 -1.87 -14.22
N ASP A 83 -16.80 -2.65 -14.02
CA ASP A 83 -16.91 -4.03 -13.57
C ASP A 83 -17.60 -4.15 -12.21
N LEU A 84 -18.15 -5.32 -11.94
CA LEU A 84 -18.60 -5.67 -10.60
C LEU A 84 -17.41 -5.75 -9.64
N VAL A 85 -17.67 -5.47 -8.36
CA VAL A 85 -16.67 -5.62 -7.30
C VAL A 85 -16.38 -7.10 -7.10
N GLY A 86 -15.10 -7.48 -7.20
CA GLY A 86 -14.61 -8.82 -6.91
C GLY A 86 -14.08 -8.94 -5.49
N TYR A 87 -14.11 -10.16 -4.98
CA TYR A 87 -13.53 -10.52 -3.68
C TYR A 87 -12.50 -11.62 -3.91
N GLY A 88 -11.32 -11.44 -3.33
CA GLY A 88 -10.23 -12.39 -3.44
C GLY A 88 -10.03 -13.22 -2.17
N ASN A 89 -8.80 -13.69 -1.99
CA ASN A 89 -8.41 -14.47 -0.83
C ASN A 89 -8.53 -13.66 0.47
N MET A 90 -8.63 -14.37 1.58
CA MET A 90 -8.76 -13.78 2.90
C MET A 90 -7.85 -14.46 3.93
N LEU A 91 -7.41 -13.68 4.90
CA LEU A 91 -6.75 -14.14 6.11
C LEU A 91 -7.72 -13.98 7.28
N SER A 92 -8.12 -15.08 7.91
CA SER A 92 -8.98 -15.05 9.08
C SER A 92 -8.16 -14.66 10.31
N ILE A 93 -8.55 -13.59 10.99
CA ILE A 93 -7.94 -13.18 12.26
C ILE A 93 -8.46 -14.09 13.36
N PRO A 94 -7.60 -14.62 14.23
CA PRO A 94 -8.03 -15.47 15.34
C PRO A 94 -9.14 -14.83 16.18
N GLN A 95 -10.12 -15.62 16.53
CA GLN A 95 -11.22 -15.16 17.37
C GLN A 95 -10.69 -14.75 18.75
N LYS A 96 -11.13 -13.59 19.20
CA LYS A 96 -10.88 -13.11 20.56
C LYS A 96 -12.18 -12.66 21.19
N ARG A 97 -12.22 -12.71 22.50
CA ARG A 97 -13.32 -12.13 23.27
C ARG A 97 -13.44 -10.63 22.97
N VAL A 98 -14.65 -10.14 23.01
CA VAL A 98 -14.89 -8.68 22.84
C VAL A 98 -14.14 -7.87 23.92
N SER A 99 -13.95 -8.46 25.11
CA SER A 99 -13.19 -7.85 26.22
C SER A 99 -11.67 -7.86 26.01
N GLU A 100 -11.15 -8.62 25.03
CA GLU A 100 -9.72 -8.71 24.72
C GLU A 100 -9.33 -7.80 23.53
N GLU A 101 -10.22 -6.93 23.13
CA GLU A 101 -9.95 -5.89 22.13
C GLU A 101 -8.76 -5.00 22.59
N PRO A 102 -7.94 -4.52 21.63
CA PRO A 102 -8.23 -4.44 20.21
C PRO A 102 -7.83 -5.72 19.44
N ASN A 103 -8.76 -6.25 18.70
CA ASN A 103 -8.51 -7.31 17.74
C ASN A 103 -8.12 -6.68 16.40
N HIS A 104 -6.83 -6.56 16.15
CA HIS A 104 -6.28 -5.87 15.01
C HIS A 104 -5.61 -6.82 14.01
N GLY A 105 -5.38 -6.31 12.82
CA GLY A 105 -4.53 -6.92 11.82
C GLY A 105 -3.65 -5.87 11.14
N TYR A 106 -2.75 -6.32 10.31
CA TYR A 106 -1.89 -5.47 9.51
C TYR A 106 -2.21 -5.68 8.03
N MET A 107 -2.23 -4.60 7.29
CA MET A 107 -2.52 -4.56 5.87
C MET A 107 -1.35 -4.00 5.11
N HIS A 108 -1.15 -4.50 3.91
CA HIS A 108 -0.09 -4.06 3.03
C HIS A 108 -0.58 -4.01 1.58
N ILE A 109 -0.33 -2.90 0.91
CA ILE A 109 -0.43 -2.75 -0.53
C ILE A 109 0.95 -2.37 -1.05
N ASN A 110 1.50 -3.19 -1.92
CA ASN A 110 2.72 -2.88 -2.64
C ASN A 110 2.40 -2.76 -4.14
N VAL A 111 2.86 -1.69 -4.75
CA VAL A 111 2.88 -1.53 -6.21
C VAL A 111 4.33 -1.52 -6.64
N ASN A 112 4.71 -2.45 -7.49
CA ASN A 112 6.07 -2.56 -7.98
C ASN A 112 6.06 -2.91 -9.47
N ASN A 113 6.56 -2.00 -10.31
CA ASN A 113 6.63 -2.16 -11.76
C ASN A 113 5.31 -2.65 -12.39
N GLY A 114 4.19 -2.00 -12.03
CA GLY A 114 2.87 -2.35 -12.55
C GLY A 114 2.25 -3.61 -11.95
N VAL A 115 2.84 -4.17 -10.89
CA VAL A 115 2.28 -5.29 -10.15
C VAL A 115 1.78 -4.81 -8.79
N VAL A 116 0.50 -4.95 -8.54
CA VAL A 116 -0.14 -4.70 -7.24
C VAL A 116 -0.17 -5.98 -6.44
N THR A 117 0.41 -5.99 -5.25
CA THR A 117 0.32 -7.09 -4.30
C THR A 117 -0.44 -6.64 -3.06
N LEU A 118 -1.50 -7.36 -2.73
CA LEU A 118 -2.28 -7.17 -1.52
C LEU A 118 -1.89 -8.24 -0.50
N SER A 119 -1.51 -7.83 0.70
CA SER A 119 -1.10 -8.76 1.75
C SER A 119 -1.70 -8.41 3.10
N ALA A 120 -1.74 -9.39 4.00
CA ALA A 120 -2.21 -9.25 5.37
C ALA A 120 -1.30 -9.98 6.34
N SER A 121 -1.28 -9.53 7.60
CA SER A 121 -0.54 -10.17 8.68
C SER A 121 -1.28 -10.05 10.00
N TYR A 122 -1.02 -10.97 10.94
CA TYR A 122 -1.48 -10.88 12.33
C TYR A 122 -0.52 -10.09 13.22
N ASP A 123 0.77 -10.19 12.93
CA ASP A 123 1.86 -9.86 13.84
C ASP A 123 2.86 -8.84 13.25
N ASN A 124 2.61 -8.36 12.04
CA ASN A 124 3.49 -7.48 11.25
C ASN A 124 4.86 -8.11 10.91
N VAL A 125 4.99 -9.41 11.03
CA VAL A 125 6.22 -10.17 10.74
C VAL A 125 5.96 -11.19 9.63
N ASN A 126 4.92 -12.00 9.81
CA ASN A 126 4.54 -13.04 8.87
C ASN A 126 3.44 -12.53 7.95
N TRP A 127 3.77 -12.30 6.69
CA TRP A 127 2.86 -11.74 5.69
C TRP A 127 2.30 -12.81 4.76
N TYR A 128 1.00 -12.74 4.53
CA TYR A 128 0.26 -13.62 3.63
C TYR A 128 -0.22 -12.82 2.43
N THR A 129 0.20 -13.21 1.23
CA THR A 129 -0.31 -12.62 -0.01
C THR A 129 -1.76 -13.04 -0.22
N LEU A 130 -2.64 -12.04 -0.27
CA LEU A 130 -4.05 -12.24 -0.56
C LEU A 130 -4.28 -12.37 -2.06
N ASN A 131 -3.80 -11.38 -2.83
CA ASN A 131 -3.92 -11.36 -4.30
C ASN A 131 -2.80 -10.54 -4.92
N THR A 132 -2.57 -10.82 -6.21
CA THR A 132 -1.67 -10.06 -7.06
C THR A 132 -2.39 -9.70 -8.36
N PHE A 133 -2.19 -8.45 -8.84
CA PHE A 133 -2.82 -7.94 -10.06
C PHE A 133 -1.79 -7.20 -10.90
N ASN A 134 -1.93 -7.26 -12.22
CA ASN A 134 -1.18 -6.42 -13.14
C ASN A 134 -1.99 -5.15 -13.45
N ILE A 135 -1.34 -4.00 -13.38
CA ILE A 135 -1.92 -2.71 -13.74
C ILE A 135 -1.03 -2.01 -14.79
N ASP A 136 -1.67 -1.20 -15.61
CA ASP A 136 -1.03 -0.38 -16.65
C ASP A 136 -1.13 1.12 -16.34
N TRP A 137 -1.18 1.48 -15.05
CA TRP A 137 -1.34 2.87 -14.64
C TRP A 137 0.00 3.60 -14.72
N THR A 138 0.12 4.45 -15.73
CA THR A 138 1.32 5.28 -15.98
C THR A 138 1.19 6.68 -15.41
N ASP A 139 -0.04 7.11 -15.13
CA ASP A 139 -0.35 8.42 -14.56
C ASP A 139 -0.53 8.33 -13.05
N ASP A 140 -0.70 9.50 -12.43
CA ASP A 140 -1.06 9.58 -11.01
C ASP A 140 -2.29 8.73 -10.69
N TYR A 141 -2.24 8.08 -9.55
CA TYR A 141 -3.35 7.36 -8.96
C TYR A 141 -3.53 7.78 -7.49
N TYR A 142 -4.54 7.26 -6.84
CA TYR A 142 -4.89 7.65 -5.47
C TYR A 142 -4.63 6.50 -4.52
N VAL A 143 -3.99 6.79 -3.39
CA VAL A 143 -3.69 5.81 -2.33
C VAL A 143 -4.14 6.34 -0.99
N GLY A 144 -4.76 5.50 -0.16
CA GLY A 144 -5.24 5.95 1.13
C GLY A 144 -6.12 4.96 1.88
N PHE A 145 -6.92 5.50 2.77
CA PHE A 145 -7.82 4.75 3.64
C PHE A 145 -9.24 4.82 3.13
N ALA A 146 -9.88 3.68 2.97
CA ALA A 146 -11.27 3.60 2.57
C ALA A 146 -12.11 2.93 3.67
N THR A 147 -13.30 3.47 3.93
CA THR A 147 -14.27 2.90 4.86
C THR A 147 -15.66 2.90 4.25
N ASP A 148 -16.38 1.83 4.47
CA ASP A 148 -17.74 1.64 3.98
C ASP A 148 -18.57 0.94 5.06
N ALA A 149 -19.75 1.48 5.36
CA ALA A 149 -20.66 0.90 6.33
C ALA A 149 -21.53 -0.23 5.76
N ALA A 150 -21.52 -0.41 4.44
CA ALA A 150 -22.27 -1.43 3.69
C ALA A 150 -23.71 -1.61 4.17
N GLN A 151 -24.50 -0.62 3.93
CA GLN A 151 -25.83 -0.55 4.49
C GLN A 151 -26.86 -1.27 3.64
N ASP A 152 -27.39 -2.38 4.13
CA ASP A 152 -28.56 -3.04 3.52
C ASP A 152 -29.87 -2.31 3.81
N TYR A 153 -29.89 -1.42 4.79
CA TYR A 153 -31.06 -0.65 5.20
C TYR A 153 -30.67 0.80 5.48
N MET A 154 -31.54 1.73 5.14
CA MET A 154 -31.35 3.19 5.32
C MET A 154 -31.35 3.63 6.80
N ASP A 155 -30.61 2.93 7.66
CA ASP A 155 -30.41 3.37 9.04
C ASP A 155 -29.23 4.34 9.11
N LEU A 156 -29.50 5.61 8.94
CA LEU A 156 -28.52 6.70 8.97
C LEU A 156 -27.88 6.91 10.35
N THR A 157 -28.27 6.14 11.35
CA THR A 157 -27.69 6.23 12.70
C THR A 157 -26.47 5.31 12.87
N ARG A 158 -26.21 4.41 11.93
CA ARG A 158 -25.07 3.50 11.96
C ARG A 158 -23.87 4.09 11.24
N PHE A 159 -22.72 3.94 11.84
CA PHE A 159 -21.45 4.37 11.25
C PHE A 159 -20.37 3.30 11.49
N ASN A 160 -19.46 3.20 10.54
CA ASN A 160 -18.27 2.38 10.68
C ASN A 160 -17.17 3.19 11.38
N ALA A 161 -16.64 2.66 12.47
CA ALA A 161 -15.51 3.24 13.17
C ALA A 161 -14.29 2.34 13.00
N THR A 162 -13.27 2.86 12.34
CA THR A 162 -12.01 2.15 12.09
C THR A 162 -10.84 3.03 12.51
N LYS A 163 -9.91 2.43 13.26
CA LYS A 163 -8.66 3.07 13.64
C LYS A 163 -7.52 2.51 12.80
N PHE A 164 -6.76 3.40 12.20
CA PHE A 164 -5.51 3.09 11.53
C PHE A 164 -4.34 3.58 12.39
N ALA A 165 -3.30 2.78 12.53
CA ALA A 165 -2.10 3.09 13.29
C ALA A 165 -0.87 2.49 12.57
N ASP A 166 0.33 2.82 13.04
CA ASP A 166 1.59 2.32 12.51
C ASP A 166 1.66 2.48 10.97
N ILE A 167 1.22 3.67 10.51
CA ILE A 167 1.06 3.99 9.10
C ILE A 167 2.43 4.24 8.50
N ASN A 168 2.76 3.51 7.44
CA ASN A 168 3.92 3.77 6.61
C ASN A 168 3.48 3.79 5.14
N LEU A 169 3.68 4.90 4.47
CA LEU A 169 3.52 5.05 3.02
C LEU A 169 4.83 5.57 2.46
N SER A 170 5.54 4.72 1.76
CA SER A 170 6.67 5.12 0.93
C SER A 170 6.25 5.08 -0.55
N THR A 171 6.55 6.13 -1.25
CA THR A 171 6.47 6.18 -2.70
C THR A 171 7.88 5.93 -3.23
N ALA A 172 8.16 4.70 -3.62
CA ALA A 172 9.34 4.48 -4.43
C ALA A 172 9.00 5.00 -5.84
N SER A 173 9.60 6.09 -6.26
CA SER A 173 9.68 6.43 -7.67
C SER A 173 10.09 5.16 -8.43
N SER A 174 9.49 4.90 -9.60
CA SER A 174 10.01 3.87 -10.52
C SER A 174 11.53 4.07 -10.60
N ALA A 175 12.30 2.97 -10.54
CA ALA A 175 13.75 3.05 -10.57
C ALA A 175 14.19 3.85 -11.79
N VAL A 176 14.36 5.14 -11.61
CA VAL A 176 14.89 6.04 -12.65
C VAL A 176 16.39 6.03 -12.47
N VAL A 177 17.08 5.50 -13.48
CA VAL A 177 18.55 5.42 -13.45
C VAL A 177 19.12 6.83 -13.23
N GLY A 178 19.84 7.00 -12.10
CA GLY A 178 20.42 8.29 -11.73
C GLY A 178 19.57 9.17 -10.79
N ASP A 179 18.31 8.83 -10.53
CA ASP A 179 17.44 9.52 -9.57
C ASP A 179 17.82 9.10 -8.13
N ALA A 180 18.72 9.86 -7.54
CA ALA A 180 19.31 9.58 -6.25
C ALA A 180 18.37 9.92 -5.08
N ASP A 181 17.59 10.99 -5.20
CA ASP A 181 16.65 11.47 -4.18
C ASP A 181 15.24 10.87 -4.33
N MET A 182 15.01 10.12 -5.42
CA MET A 182 13.76 9.41 -5.73
C MET A 182 12.56 10.34 -5.97
N ASN A 183 12.79 11.53 -6.50
CA ASN A 183 11.73 12.47 -6.86
C ASN A 183 11.11 12.23 -8.26
N GLY A 184 11.63 11.25 -9.01
CA GLY A 184 11.16 10.86 -10.35
C GLY A 184 11.78 11.64 -11.49
N SER A 185 12.74 12.52 -11.22
CA SER A 185 13.42 13.35 -12.20
C SER A 185 14.93 13.29 -11.99
N ILE A 186 15.71 13.40 -13.07
CA ILE A 186 17.17 13.48 -12.97
C ILE A 186 17.57 14.96 -13.03
N THR A 187 18.13 15.45 -11.94
CA THR A 187 18.51 16.85 -11.76
C THR A 187 19.93 16.99 -11.22
N ALA A 188 20.41 18.22 -11.09
CA ALA A 188 21.69 18.49 -10.44
C ALA A 188 21.69 18.11 -8.95
N ASP A 189 20.52 18.06 -8.30
CA ASP A 189 20.37 17.67 -6.90
C ASP A 189 20.69 16.18 -6.70
N ASP A 190 20.38 15.32 -7.68
CA ASP A 190 20.75 13.91 -7.66
C ASP A 190 22.26 13.70 -7.75
N ALA A 191 22.92 14.49 -8.57
CA ALA A 191 24.38 14.49 -8.66
C ALA A 191 25.01 14.95 -7.33
N ALA A 192 24.46 15.98 -6.72
CA ALA A 192 24.93 16.50 -5.42
C ALA A 192 24.70 15.46 -4.32
N ALA A 193 23.52 14.84 -4.24
CA ALA A 193 23.19 13.76 -3.30
C ALA A 193 24.13 12.56 -3.48
N THR A 194 24.44 12.19 -4.73
CA THR A 194 25.38 11.12 -5.06
C THR A 194 26.80 11.43 -4.57
N LEU A 195 27.29 12.67 -4.79
CA LEU A 195 28.59 13.09 -4.26
C LEU A 195 28.65 13.08 -2.73
N GLN A 196 27.59 13.53 -2.09
CA GLN A 196 27.48 13.46 -0.62
C GLN A 196 27.58 12.02 -0.15
N TYR A 197 26.85 11.09 -0.79
CA TYR A 197 26.92 9.67 -0.47
C TYR A 197 28.33 9.10 -0.63
N VAL A 198 29.03 9.44 -1.73
CA VAL A 198 30.43 9.02 -1.97
C VAL A 198 31.36 9.46 -0.83
N LEU A 199 31.13 10.65 -0.27
CA LEU A 199 31.97 11.21 0.79
C LEU A 199 31.63 10.69 2.18
N THR A 200 30.39 10.39 2.45
CA THR A 200 29.88 10.13 3.81
C THR A 200 29.30 8.73 4.01
N ALA A 201 29.04 7.98 2.93
CA ALA A 201 28.27 6.74 2.89
C ALA A 201 26.86 6.86 3.51
N THR A 202 26.31 8.09 3.54
CA THR A 202 24.98 8.39 4.11
C THR A 202 24.22 9.36 3.18
N GLY A 203 22.91 9.51 3.41
CA GLY A 203 22.09 10.49 2.70
C GLY A 203 21.26 9.92 1.56
N LEU A 204 21.55 8.70 1.07
CA LEU A 204 20.70 8.02 0.10
C LEU A 204 19.93 6.86 0.77
N SER A 205 18.71 6.64 0.29
CA SER A 205 17.96 5.42 0.60
C SER A 205 18.57 4.22 -0.12
N PRO A 206 18.26 2.97 0.28
CA PRO A 206 18.69 1.79 -0.47
C PRO A 206 18.28 1.81 -1.95
N GLN A 207 17.09 2.33 -2.28
CA GLN A 207 16.63 2.48 -3.65
C GLN A 207 17.39 3.59 -4.39
N GLY A 208 17.64 4.73 -3.77
CA GLY A 208 18.47 5.79 -4.33
C GLY A 208 19.87 5.30 -4.68
N VAL A 209 20.50 4.51 -3.80
CA VAL A 209 21.78 3.84 -4.09
C VAL A 209 21.67 2.90 -5.29
N ALA A 210 20.58 2.13 -5.40
CA ALA A 210 20.36 1.23 -6.54
C ALA A 210 20.18 2.01 -7.85
N ASN A 211 19.43 3.11 -7.83
CA ASN A 211 19.23 3.99 -8.98
C ASN A 211 20.55 4.60 -9.48
N VAL A 212 21.40 5.01 -8.55
CA VAL A 212 22.74 5.56 -8.87
C VAL A 212 23.66 4.45 -9.43
N LYS A 213 23.71 3.28 -8.80
CA LYS A 213 24.51 2.14 -9.29
C LYS A 213 24.12 1.71 -10.71
N ALA A 214 22.84 1.85 -11.08
CA ALA A 214 22.36 1.54 -12.42
C ALA A 214 22.95 2.44 -13.51
N VAL A 215 23.54 3.60 -13.17
CA VAL A 215 24.27 4.48 -14.11
C VAL A 215 25.52 3.81 -14.68
N LEU A 216 26.21 3.00 -13.85
CA LEU A 216 27.38 2.20 -14.22
C LEU A 216 27.21 0.78 -13.67
N PRO A 217 26.42 -0.07 -14.33
CA PRO A 217 25.98 -1.35 -13.75
C PRO A 217 27.12 -2.38 -13.52
N ASN A 218 28.29 -2.14 -14.10
CA ASN A 218 29.47 -2.99 -13.91
C ASN A 218 30.35 -2.56 -12.72
N GLU A 219 30.04 -1.42 -12.09
CA GLU A 219 30.76 -0.93 -10.92
C GLU A 219 30.09 -1.41 -9.63
N SER A 220 30.88 -1.97 -8.72
CA SER A 220 30.35 -2.47 -7.44
C SER A 220 30.05 -1.37 -6.43
N GLU A 221 30.74 -0.23 -6.55
CA GLU A 221 30.65 0.89 -5.63
C GLU A 221 30.14 2.17 -6.31
N VAL A 222 29.43 3.01 -5.58
CA VAL A 222 29.07 4.34 -6.04
C VAL A 222 30.32 5.24 -5.98
N THR A 223 30.61 5.91 -7.07
CA THR A 223 31.79 6.77 -7.21
C THR A 223 31.43 8.16 -7.71
N SER A 224 32.37 9.11 -7.68
CA SER A 224 32.16 10.45 -8.26
C SER A 224 31.89 10.42 -9.76
N VAL A 225 32.24 9.34 -10.48
CA VAL A 225 31.92 9.18 -11.90
C VAL A 225 30.41 9.02 -12.10
N HIS A 226 29.70 8.32 -11.22
CA HIS A 226 28.25 8.24 -11.25
C HIS A 226 27.62 9.66 -11.16
N ALA A 227 28.09 10.45 -10.19
CA ALA A 227 27.60 11.81 -10.02
C ALA A 227 27.89 12.72 -11.25
N ALA A 228 29.07 12.56 -11.86
CA ALA A 228 29.41 13.31 -13.07
C ALA A 228 28.47 12.96 -14.25
N LEU A 229 28.16 11.68 -14.46
CA LEU A 229 27.24 11.22 -15.51
C LEU A 229 25.80 11.67 -15.24
N ILE A 230 25.35 11.63 -14.00
CA ILE A 230 24.04 12.16 -13.59
C ILE A 230 23.96 13.67 -13.90
N LEU A 231 24.98 14.43 -13.49
CA LEU A 231 25.02 15.86 -13.76
C LEU A 231 25.05 16.15 -15.26
N GLN A 232 25.80 15.37 -16.03
CA GLN A 232 25.82 15.52 -17.49
C GLN A 232 24.45 15.29 -18.10
N ASN A 233 23.71 14.25 -17.65
CA ASN A 233 22.35 14.00 -18.13
C ASN A 233 21.39 15.12 -17.74
N ALA A 234 21.52 15.69 -16.53
CA ALA A 234 20.70 16.80 -16.06
C ALA A 234 20.92 18.09 -16.86
N LEU A 235 22.14 18.33 -17.33
CA LEU A 235 22.51 19.56 -18.07
C LEU A 235 22.39 19.42 -19.59
N ASP A 236 22.48 18.22 -20.13
CA ASP A 236 22.44 17.92 -21.56
C ASP A 236 21.36 16.88 -21.86
N SER A 237 20.21 17.36 -22.36
CA SER A 237 19.07 16.50 -22.71
C SER A 237 19.36 15.50 -23.85
N THR A 238 20.47 15.65 -24.56
CA THR A 238 20.89 14.71 -25.62
C THR A 238 21.71 13.54 -25.05
N PHE A 239 22.39 13.75 -23.95
CA PHE A 239 23.08 12.68 -23.21
C PHE A 239 22.06 11.80 -22.47
N LYS A 240 22.13 10.49 -22.66
CA LYS A 240 21.24 9.52 -22.01
C LYS A 240 22.02 8.58 -21.12
N LEU A 241 21.53 8.41 -19.91
CA LEU A 241 21.98 7.34 -19.02
C LEU A 241 21.51 5.98 -19.57
N PRO A 242 22.18 4.86 -19.22
CA PRO A 242 21.73 3.51 -19.54
C PRO A 242 20.28 3.30 -19.07
N GLN A 243 19.48 2.55 -19.85
CA GLN A 243 18.10 2.16 -19.51
C GLN A 243 18.06 0.70 -19.07
#